data_eb53e1f0b16f75cfa1872410f8028cb0
#
_entry.id   eb53e1f0b16f75cfa1872410f8028cb0
#
_cell.length_a   1.000
_cell.length_b   1.000
_cell.length_c   1.000
_cell.angle_alpha   90.00
_cell.angle_beta   90.00
_cell.angle_gamma   90.00
#
_symmetry.space_group_name_H-M   'P 1'
#
loop_
_entity.id
_entity.type
_entity.pdbx_description
1 polymer ?
#
loop_
_entity_poly.entity_id
_entity_poly.type
_entity_poly.pdbx_seq_one_letter_code
_entity_poly.pdbx_strand_id
1 'polypeptide(L)'
;MSQTDAIVVPGKAVPRGRFPHIRRAGDFLFVAGTSARRPDNSFAGAEVDALGVTRLDIRVQTRAVIENIADILASCNAGLEHIIDVTCFLVNMNDFGGFNEVWGEKFTEGQATRTTVAVHQLPHPLLLIEMKAIAHVPGSGAR
;
A
#
# COMPACT_ATOMS: atom_id res chain seq x y z
N MET A 1 5.20 -5.55 -31.00
CA MET A 1 4.48 -5.98 -29.81
C MET A 1 4.73 -5.02 -28.65
N SER A 2 3.71 -4.58 -28.03
CA SER A 2 3.84 -3.70 -26.88
C SER A 2 4.33 -4.46 -25.67
N GLN A 3 5.17 -3.82 -24.88
CA GLN A 3 5.50 -4.32 -23.56
C GLN A 3 4.28 -4.22 -22.66
N THR A 4 4.17 -5.14 -21.73
CA THR A 4 3.16 -5.00 -20.69
C THR A 4 3.57 -3.88 -19.73
N ASP A 5 2.63 -3.00 -19.46
CA ASP A 5 2.77 -1.95 -18.45
C ASP A 5 2.27 -2.40 -17.08
N ALA A 6 1.82 -3.65 -16.99
CA ALA A 6 1.31 -4.25 -15.76
C ALA A 6 2.35 -5.21 -15.19
N ILE A 7 2.66 -5.06 -13.90
CA ILE A 7 3.72 -5.85 -13.26
C ILE A 7 3.18 -6.53 -12.00
N VAL A 8 3.39 -7.84 -11.91
CA VAL A 8 3.32 -8.58 -10.66
C VAL A 8 4.74 -8.63 -10.11
N VAL A 9 5.00 -7.91 -9.03
CA VAL A 9 6.35 -7.70 -8.51
C VAL A 9 6.85 -8.96 -7.80
N PRO A 10 7.98 -9.54 -8.26
CA PRO A 10 8.56 -10.71 -7.58
C PRO A 10 8.94 -10.39 -6.14
N GLY A 11 8.74 -11.35 -5.24
CA GLY A 11 9.12 -11.21 -3.85
C GLY A 11 8.12 -10.47 -2.98
N LYS A 12 7.05 -9.94 -3.55
CA LYS A 12 5.94 -9.36 -2.79
C LYS A 12 4.80 -10.38 -2.66
N ALA A 13 3.91 -10.16 -1.69
CA ALA A 13 2.73 -11.02 -1.53
C ALA A 13 1.97 -11.08 -2.85
N VAL A 14 1.69 -12.29 -3.32
CA VAL A 14 1.02 -12.50 -4.62
C VAL A 14 -0.40 -11.95 -4.56
N PRO A 15 -0.84 -11.17 -5.57
CA PRO A 15 -2.21 -10.67 -5.60
C PRO A 15 -3.23 -11.81 -5.54
N ARG A 16 -4.26 -11.63 -4.73
CA ARG A 16 -5.33 -12.63 -4.58
C ARG A 16 -6.44 -12.40 -5.60
N GLY A 17 -6.08 -12.38 -6.87
CA GLY A 17 -6.98 -12.15 -7.98
C GLY A 17 -6.18 -11.86 -9.23
N ARG A 18 -6.86 -11.66 -10.34
CA ARG A 18 -6.22 -11.39 -11.63
C ARG A 18 -5.96 -9.88 -11.79
N PHE A 19 -4.98 -9.37 -11.05
CA PHE A 19 -4.58 -7.98 -11.18
C PHE A 19 -3.10 -7.83 -10.83
N PRO A 20 -2.42 -6.82 -11.40
CA PRO A 20 -1.01 -6.56 -11.10
C PRO A 20 -0.87 -5.78 -9.80
N HIS A 21 0.34 -5.73 -9.26
CA HIS A 21 0.67 -4.80 -8.17
C HIS A 21 0.66 -3.36 -8.65
N ILE A 22 1.09 -3.13 -9.89
CA ILE A 22 1.28 -1.79 -10.44
C ILE A 22 1.06 -1.82 -11.95
N ARG A 23 0.47 -0.74 -12.46
CA ARG A 23 0.26 -0.55 -13.90
C ARG A 23 0.63 0.87 -14.31
N ARG A 24 1.38 0.98 -15.40
CA ARG A 24 1.70 2.27 -16.00
C ARG A 24 0.62 2.68 -17.00
N ALA A 25 0.29 3.97 -17.00
CA ALA A 25 -0.51 4.61 -18.03
C ALA A 25 0.12 5.97 -18.31
N GLY A 26 0.83 6.09 -19.44
CA GLY A 26 1.64 7.28 -19.71
C GLY A 26 2.68 7.49 -18.62
N ASP A 27 2.75 8.68 -18.08
CA ASP A 27 3.66 9.03 -16.99
C ASP A 27 3.12 8.66 -15.61
N PHE A 28 1.92 8.05 -15.54
CA PHE A 28 1.29 7.70 -14.28
C PHE A 28 1.50 6.22 -13.93
N LEU A 29 1.67 5.97 -12.65
CA LEU A 29 1.74 4.61 -12.10
C LEU A 29 0.58 4.43 -11.14
N PHE A 30 -0.20 3.38 -11.36
CA PHE A 30 -1.35 3.03 -10.53
C PHE A 30 -0.97 1.82 -9.68
N VAL A 31 -0.86 2.03 -8.37
CA VAL A 31 -0.55 0.97 -7.42
C VAL A 31 -1.86 0.42 -6.89
N ALA A 32 -2.05 -0.89 -7.01
CA ALA A 32 -3.24 -1.56 -6.50
C ALA A 32 -3.38 -1.40 -4.99
N GLY A 33 -4.57 -1.60 -4.46
CA GLY A 33 -4.79 -1.64 -3.02
C GLY A 33 -3.79 -2.56 -2.35
N THR A 34 -3.04 -2.03 -1.39
CA THR A 34 -1.91 -2.70 -0.77
C THR A 34 -2.12 -2.76 0.73
N SER A 35 -1.91 -3.94 1.32
CA SER A 35 -2.06 -4.18 2.75
C SER A 35 -0.72 -4.51 3.40
N ALA A 36 -0.77 -4.87 4.69
CA ALA A 36 0.39 -5.31 5.45
C ALA A 36 0.72 -6.79 5.24
N ARG A 37 0.15 -7.44 4.22
CA ARG A 37 0.38 -8.86 3.95
C ARG A 37 1.81 -9.10 3.48
N ARG A 38 2.43 -10.13 4.04
CA ARG A 38 3.78 -10.58 3.67
C ARG A 38 3.72 -11.67 2.60
N PRO A 39 4.84 -11.95 1.91
CA PRO A 39 4.88 -13.00 0.88
C PRO A 39 4.45 -14.39 1.37
N ASP A 40 4.64 -14.69 2.66
CA ASP A 40 4.22 -15.96 3.27
C ASP A 40 2.75 -15.97 3.70
N ASN A 41 2.00 -14.91 3.38
CA ASN A 41 0.60 -14.69 3.72
C ASN A 41 0.34 -14.40 5.20
N SER A 42 1.37 -14.15 6.00
CA SER A 42 1.20 -13.56 7.33
C SER A 42 1.01 -12.05 7.20
N PHE A 43 0.63 -11.40 8.28
CA PHE A 43 0.35 -9.96 8.28
C PHE A 43 1.24 -9.26 9.31
N ALA A 44 1.93 -8.22 8.90
CA ALA A 44 2.63 -7.36 9.84
C ALA A 44 1.61 -6.72 10.78
N GLY A 45 2.00 -6.52 12.04
CA GLY A 45 1.10 -5.88 13.01
C GLY A 45 -0.11 -6.71 13.39
N ALA A 46 -0.04 -8.03 13.21
CA ALA A 46 -1.10 -8.95 13.59
C ALA A 46 -0.45 -10.15 14.27
N GLU A 47 -0.52 -10.20 15.59
CA GLU A 47 0.06 -11.27 16.39
C GLU A 47 -1.04 -12.06 17.09
N VAL A 48 -0.94 -13.40 17.07
CA VAL A 48 -1.85 -14.30 17.76
C VAL A 48 -1.06 -15.03 18.82
N ASP A 49 -1.46 -14.91 20.08
CA ASP A 49 -0.78 -15.61 21.18
C ASP A 49 -1.22 -17.08 21.30
N ALA A 50 -0.64 -17.80 22.27
CA ALA A 50 -0.91 -19.22 22.48
C ALA A 50 -2.38 -19.51 22.85
N LEU A 51 -3.12 -18.50 23.32
CA LEU A 51 -4.52 -18.63 23.68
C LEU A 51 -5.46 -18.18 22.56
N GLY A 52 -4.91 -17.82 21.40
CA GLY A 52 -5.70 -17.35 20.26
C GLY A 52 -6.12 -15.87 20.34
N VAL A 53 -5.58 -15.14 21.30
CA VAL A 53 -5.86 -13.69 21.40
C VAL A 53 -5.06 -12.95 20.32
N THR A 54 -5.75 -12.19 19.51
CA THR A 54 -5.14 -11.43 18.41
C THR A 54 -4.87 -9.99 18.85
N ARG A 55 -3.66 -9.52 18.55
CA ARG A 55 -3.25 -8.13 18.77
C ARG A 55 -2.95 -7.50 17.43
N LEU A 56 -3.66 -6.43 17.13
CA LEU A 56 -3.51 -5.68 15.89
C LEU A 56 -2.90 -4.31 16.21
N ASP A 57 -1.87 -3.94 15.45
CA ASP A 57 -1.14 -2.69 15.66
C ASP A 57 -1.20 -1.83 14.40
N ILE A 58 -1.95 -0.73 14.49
CA ILE A 58 -2.14 0.16 13.34
C ILE A 58 -0.84 0.80 12.88
N ARG A 59 0.07 1.15 13.78
CA ARG A 59 1.34 1.78 13.40
C ARG A 59 2.22 0.81 12.63
N VAL A 60 2.34 -0.42 13.10
CA VAL A 60 3.12 -1.47 12.43
C VAL A 60 2.51 -1.79 11.06
N GLN A 61 1.19 -1.93 11.00
CA GLN A 61 0.52 -2.19 9.72
C GLN A 61 0.70 -1.04 8.74
N THR A 62 0.58 0.20 9.19
CA THR A 62 0.74 1.38 8.32
C THR A 62 2.16 1.45 7.75
N ARG A 63 3.19 1.22 8.57
CA ARG A 63 4.57 1.18 8.09
C ARG A 63 4.76 0.10 7.03
N ALA A 64 4.23 -1.08 7.28
CA ALA A 64 4.35 -2.21 6.35
C ALA A 64 3.65 -1.92 5.02
N VAL A 65 2.47 -1.31 5.04
CA VAL A 65 1.75 -0.91 3.82
C VAL A 65 2.58 0.07 3.00
N ILE A 66 3.12 1.10 3.64
CA ILE A 66 3.91 2.12 2.95
C ILE A 66 5.21 1.52 2.38
N GLU A 67 5.87 0.65 3.14
CA GLU A 67 7.06 -0.05 2.66
C GLU A 67 6.75 -0.97 1.48
N ASN A 68 5.63 -1.68 1.51
CA ASN A 68 5.19 -2.50 0.39
C ASN A 68 4.94 -1.64 -0.85
N ILE A 69 4.31 -0.49 -0.71
CA ILE A 69 4.09 0.45 -1.81
C ILE A 69 5.42 0.96 -2.36
N ALA A 70 6.36 1.32 -1.48
CA ALA A 70 7.68 1.77 -1.90
C ALA A 70 8.42 0.70 -2.73
N ASP A 71 8.37 -0.55 -2.29
CA ASP A 71 8.98 -1.68 -3.01
C ASP A 71 8.32 -1.89 -4.37
N ILE A 72 7.00 -1.78 -4.42
CA ILE A 72 6.26 -1.92 -5.68
C ILE A 72 6.64 -0.80 -6.66
N LEU A 73 6.71 0.44 -6.19
CA LEU A 73 7.14 1.58 -7.01
C LEU A 73 8.58 1.42 -7.50
N ALA A 74 9.46 0.85 -6.69
CA ALA A 74 10.85 0.62 -7.05
C ALA A 74 10.98 -0.30 -8.27
N SER A 75 10.02 -1.19 -8.51
CA SER A 75 10.00 -2.05 -9.70
C SER A 75 9.86 -1.24 -10.99
N CYS A 76 9.39 -0.01 -10.89
CA CYS A 76 9.25 0.92 -12.02
C CYS A 76 10.20 2.12 -11.89
N ASN A 77 11.28 1.99 -11.11
CA ASN A 77 12.26 3.04 -10.86
C ASN A 77 11.62 4.32 -10.28
N ALA A 78 10.60 4.15 -9.46
CA ALA A 78 9.91 5.24 -8.78
C ALA A 78 9.98 5.05 -7.26
N GLY A 79 9.62 6.06 -6.53
CA GLY A 79 9.61 6.05 -5.07
C GLY A 79 8.43 6.83 -4.51
N LEU A 80 8.35 6.89 -3.19
CA LEU A 80 7.27 7.59 -2.49
C LEU A 80 7.17 9.07 -2.90
N GLU A 81 8.28 9.70 -3.24
CA GLU A 81 8.33 11.09 -3.68
C GLU A 81 7.56 11.36 -4.97
N HIS A 82 7.28 10.33 -5.74
CA HIS A 82 6.52 10.43 -6.98
C HIS A 82 5.00 10.29 -6.78
N ILE A 83 4.57 9.90 -5.58
CA ILE A 83 3.14 9.72 -5.30
C ILE A 83 2.45 11.08 -5.27
N ILE A 84 1.34 11.18 -6.00
CA ILE A 84 0.53 12.39 -6.07
C ILE A 84 -0.80 12.26 -5.33
N ASP A 85 -1.31 11.04 -5.18
CA ASP A 85 -2.59 10.80 -4.51
C ASP A 85 -2.62 9.44 -3.83
N VAL A 86 -3.19 9.38 -2.62
CA VAL A 86 -3.38 8.14 -1.88
C VAL A 86 -4.79 8.10 -1.31
N THR A 87 -5.44 6.97 -1.49
CA THR A 87 -6.69 6.66 -0.79
C THR A 87 -6.39 5.64 0.29
N CYS A 88 -6.75 5.96 1.52
CA CYS A 88 -6.51 5.14 2.69
C CYS A 88 -7.83 4.59 3.22
N PHE A 89 -7.89 3.28 3.44
CA PHE A 89 -9.07 2.57 3.92
C PHE A 89 -8.76 2.03 5.31
N LEU A 90 -9.51 2.49 6.32
CA LEU A 90 -9.40 2.01 7.70
C LEU A 90 -10.66 1.26 8.08
N VAL A 91 -10.55 0.20 8.87
CA VAL A 91 -11.75 -0.50 9.38
C VAL A 91 -12.26 0.13 10.67
N ASN A 92 -11.45 0.97 11.32
CA ASN A 92 -11.82 1.63 12.56
C ASN A 92 -11.18 3.02 12.61
N MET A 93 -11.99 4.07 12.62
CA MET A 93 -11.46 5.44 12.62
C MET A 93 -10.79 5.82 13.95
N ASN A 94 -10.93 5.01 15.01
CA ASN A 94 -10.13 5.17 16.22
C ASN A 94 -8.64 4.96 15.97
N ASP A 95 -8.29 4.31 14.87
CA ASP A 95 -6.89 4.11 14.44
C ASP A 95 -6.30 5.32 13.70
N PHE A 96 -7.11 6.36 13.47
CA PHE A 96 -6.68 7.51 12.66
C PHE A 96 -5.40 8.15 13.23
N GLY A 97 -5.33 8.35 14.54
CA GLY A 97 -4.16 9.00 15.17
C GLY A 97 -2.86 8.25 14.92
N GLY A 98 -2.85 6.95 15.15
CA GLY A 98 -1.67 6.10 14.93
C GLY A 98 -1.29 6.01 13.46
N PHE A 99 -2.27 5.84 12.58
CA PHE A 99 -2.06 5.89 11.14
C PHE A 99 -1.46 7.22 10.69
N ASN A 100 -2.03 8.33 11.15
CA ASN A 100 -1.60 9.66 10.74
C ASN A 100 -0.19 9.98 11.21
N GLU A 101 0.20 9.50 12.38
CA GLU A 101 1.57 9.64 12.90
C GLU A 101 2.59 8.97 11.96
N VAL A 102 2.34 7.73 11.56
CA VAL A 102 3.24 7.00 10.65
C VAL A 102 3.23 7.60 9.25
N TRP A 103 2.07 8.07 8.78
CA TRP A 103 1.99 8.81 7.53
C TRP A 103 2.99 9.98 7.52
N GLY A 104 2.99 10.79 8.59
CA GLY A 104 3.89 11.93 8.71
C GLY A 104 5.37 11.56 8.74
N GLU A 105 5.71 10.38 9.24
CA GLU A 105 7.08 9.88 9.20
C GLU A 105 7.57 9.58 7.79
N LYS A 106 6.68 9.15 6.90
CA LYS A 106 7.02 8.65 5.57
C LYS A 106 6.79 9.69 4.46
N PHE A 107 5.77 10.51 4.59
CA PHE A 107 5.42 11.54 3.60
C PHE A 107 5.81 12.92 4.13
N THR A 108 7.10 13.11 4.32
CA THR A 108 7.65 14.30 5.00
C THR A 108 7.45 15.60 4.23
N GLU A 109 7.38 15.53 2.89
CA GLU A 109 7.24 16.71 2.04
C GLU A 109 5.79 17.21 1.92
N GLY A 110 4.82 16.39 2.35
CA GLY A 110 3.41 16.77 2.29
C GLY A 110 2.89 17.03 0.87
N GLN A 111 3.43 16.33 -0.14
CA GLN A 111 3.11 16.58 -1.54
C GLN A 111 1.95 15.74 -2.06
N ALA A 112 1.69 14.58 -1.47
CA ALA A 112 0.61 13.71 -1.91
C ALA A 112 -0.73 14.15 -1.32
N THR A 113 -1.75 14.26 -2.17
CA THR A 113 -3.11 14.39 -1.66
C THR A 113 -3.55 13.08 -1.04
N ARG A 114 -4.45 13.15 -0.06
CA ARG A 114 -4.89 11.97 0.68
C ARG A 114 -6.38 12.06 1.00
N THR A 115 -7.06 10.94 0.79
CA THR A 115 -8.44 10.75 1.27
C THR A 115 -8.43 9.54 2.20
N THR A 116 -9.01 9.69 3.38
CA THR A 116 -9.09 8.62 4.37
C THR A 116 -10.55 8.34 4.68
N VAL A 117 -10.96 7.10 4.50
CA VAL A 117 -12.35 6.66 4.74
C VAL A 117 -12.35 5.41 5.60
N ALA A 118 -13.43 5.22 6.35
CA ALA A 118 -13.68 3.98 7.07
C ALA A 118 -14.48 3.04 6.17
N VAL A 119 -14.10 1.76 6.17
CA VAL A 119 -14.80 0.70 5.43
C VAL A 119 -15.26 -0.36 6.43
N HIS A 120 -16.28 -1.13 6.04
CA HIS A 120 -16.81 -2.17 6.91
C HIS A 120 -15.78 -3.28 7.16
N GLN A 121 -15.14 -3.77 6.09
CA GLN A 121 -14.14 -4.83 6.14
C GLN A 121 -13.09 -4.61 5.06
N LEU A 122 -11.94 -5.22 5.26
CA LEU A 122 -10.89 -5.40 4.25
C LEU A 122 -10.83 -6.89 3.88
N PRO A 123 -10.08 -7.28 2.84
CA PRO A 123 -10.06 -8.67 2.38
C PRO A 123 -9.57 -9.73 3.38
N HIS A 124 -9.20 -9.33 4.58
CA HIS A 124 -8.86 -10.25 5.66
C HIS A 124 -9.15 -9.63 7.02
N PRO A 125 -9.73 -10.39 7.99
CA PRO A 125 -10.09 -9.84 9.31
C PRO A 125 -8.92 -9.32 10.15
N LEU A 126 -7.69 -9.69 9.85
CA LEU A 126 -6.50 -9.19 10.55
C LEU A 126 -6.00 -7.85 10.00
N LEU A 127 -6.61 -7.34 8.94
CA LEU A 127 -6.20 -6.07 8.34
C LEU A 127 -6.95 -4.90 8.96
N LEU A 128 -6.19 -3.89 9.38
CA LEU A 128 -6.72 -2.62 9.88
C LEU A 128 -6.70 -1.54 8.82
N ILE A 129 -5.83 -1.67 7.80
CA ILE A 129 -5.57 -0.62 6.83
C ILE A 129 -5.21 -1.21 5.47
N GLU A 130 -5.62 -0.51 4.43
CA GLU A 130 -5.20 -0.72 3.05
C GLU A 130 -5.03 0.64 2.40
N MET A 131 -4.08 0.77 1.48
CA MET A 131 -3.88 2.00 0.72
C MET A 131 -3.77 1.69 -0.77
N LYS A 132 -4.27 2.62 -1.57
CA LYS A 132 -4.05 2.62 -3.02
C LYS A 132 -3.42 3.96 -3.39
N ALA A 133 -2.45 3.94 -4.29
CA ALA A 133 -1.66 5.13 -4.63
C ALA A 133 -1.58 5.36 -6.13
N ILE A 134 -1.45 6.63 -6.50
CA ILE A 134 -1.17 7.04 -7.87
C ILE A 134 0.12 7.85 -7.82
N ALA A 135 1.10 7.48 -8.64
CA ALA A 135 2.36 8.19 -8.79
C ALA A 135 2.48 8.81 -10.19
N HIS A 136 3.22 9.87 -10.28
CA HIS A 136 3.50 10.56 -11.53
C HIS A 136 5.01 10.73 -11.68
N VAL A 137 5.56 10.17 -12.76
CA VAL A 137 6.99 10.27 -13.05
C VAL A 137 7.13 10.93 -14.42
N PRO A 138 7.37 12.25 -14.45
CA PRO A 138 7.40 13.00 -15.72
C PRO A 138 8.37 12.41 -16.74
N GLY A 139 7.91 12.20 -17.97
CA GLY A 139 8.70 11.67 -19.05
C GLY A 139 8.92 10.16 -19.04
N SER A 140 8.53 9.47 -17.98
CA SER A 140 8.77 8.01 -17.86
C SER A 140 7.92 7.18 -18.81
N GLY A 141 6.80 7.71 -19.27
CA GLY A 141 5.92 7.04 -20.22
C GLY A 141 6.33 7.22 -21.69
N ALA A 142 7.33 8.03 -21.96
CA ALA A 142 7.82 8.25 -23.32
C ALA A 142 8.57 7.02 -23.81
N ARG A 143 8.34 6.62 -25.07
CA ARG A 143 8.95 5.45 -25.69
C ARG A 143 9.67 5.84 -26.97
#